data_65d280d1ec670f9b0be5acc9a648d641
#
_entry.id   65d280d1ec670f9b0be5acc9a648d641
#
_cell.length_a   1.000
_cell.length_b   1.000
_cell.length_c   1.000
_cell.angle_alpha   90.00
_cell.angle_beta   90.00
_cell.angle_gamma   90.00
#
_symmetry.space_group_name_H-M   'P 1'
#
loop_
_entity.id
_entity.type
_entity.pdbx_description
1 polymer ?
#
loop_
_entity_poly.entity_id
_entity_poly.type
_entity_poly.pdbx_seq_one_letter_code
_entity_poly.pdbx_strand_id
1 'polypeptide(L)'
;MSISYIIVLGSGLIEDKVPPLLQSRIDIGKNFWDAKKDKHTKFLLSGGQGKDERISESQAMKKYLIAQGVNENQIICENKSQSTYENLKFSKNLISKNAAIIICSNNYHILRAVFIAKKLKYSHFYSLGSKTKNYFFTNAFIRELVAILKMDWIFHLCIVILLIFWMIFTLIKL
;
A
#
# COMPACT_ATOMS: atom_id res chain seq x y z
N MET A 1 19.47 -7.67 8.23
CA MET A 1 19.08 -6.31 7.83
C MET A 1 18.00 -5.83 8.77
N SER A 2 18.20 -4.71 9.46
CA SER A 2 17.21 -4.15 10.40
C SER A 2 16.16 -3.36 9.60
N ILE A 3 14.89 -3.55 9.92
CA ILE A 3 13.79 -2.78 9.33
C ILE A 3 13.64 -1.48 10.11
N SER A 4 13.65 -0.35 9.41
CA SER A 4 13.53 0.97 10.05
C SER A 4 12.08 1.42 10.18
N TYR A 5 11.22 1.08 9.19
CA TYR A 5 9.81 1.50 9.20
C TYR A 5 8.88 0.40 8.73
N ILE A 6 7.70 0.35 9.34
CA ILE A 6 6.56 -0.44 8.92
C ILE A 6 5.50 0.54 8.41
N ILE A 7 5.31 0.59 7.08
CA ILE A 7 4.32 1.46 6.45
C ILE A 7 3.00 0.70 6.36
N VAL A 8 1.96 1.18 7.02
CA VAL A 8 0.61 0.62 6.92
C VAL A 8 -0.23 1.52 6.02
N LEU A 9 -0.75 0.94 4.93
CA LEU A 9 -1.59 1.67 3.98
C LEU A 9 -3.06 1.69 4.41
N GLY A 10 -3.68 2.85 4.36
CA GLY A 10 -5.10 3.04 4.64
C GLY A 10 -6.03 2.34 3.65
N SER A 11 -7.31 2.19 4.00
CA SER A 11 -8.36 1.59 3.16
C SER A 11 -9.77 2.14 3.42
N GLY A 12 -9.87 3.30 4.04
CA GLY A 12 -11.13 3.91 4.46
C GLY A 12 -11.53 3.56 5.90
N LEU A 13 -12.30 4.46 6.51
CA LEU A 13 -12.91 4.27 7.82
C LEU A 13 -14.40 3.94 7.67
N ILE A 14 -14.99 3.39 8.72
CA ILE A 14 -16.44 3.24 8.89
C ILE A 14 -16.80 3.93 10.20
N GLU A 15 -17.58 5.00 10.14
CA GLU A 15 -17.97 5.78 11.33
C GLU A 15 -16.76 6.19 12.20
N ASP A 16 -15.69 6.69 11.55
CA ASP A 16 -14.43 7.07 12.19
C ASP A 16 -13.69 5.94 12.93
N LYS A 17 -14.10 4.67 12.72
CA LYS A 17 -13.47 3.48 13.30
C LYS A 17 -12.67 2.72 12.28
N VAL A 18 -11.65 2.03 12.75
CA VAL A 18 -10.84 1.11 11.93
C VAL A 18 -11.68 -0.11 11.57
N PRO A 19 -12.05 -0.31 10.28
CA PRO A 19 -12.84 -1.48 9.88
C PRO A 19 -11.96 -2.75 9.89
N PRO A 20 -12.55 -3.96 9.91
CA PRO A 20 -11.80 -5.23 9.98
C PRO A 20 -10.75 -5.40 8.90
N LEU A 21 -10.98 -4.85 7.70
CA LEU A 21 -10.02 -4.89 6.61
C LEU A 21 -8.77 -4.07 6.91
N LEU A 22 -8.94 -2.85 7.43
CA LEU A 22 -7.83 -1.98 7.84
C LEU A 22 -7.15 -2.54 9.09
N GLN A 23 -7.92 -3.07 10.04
CA GLN A 23 -7.42 -3.75 11.22
C GLN A 23 -6.44 -4.86 10.85
N SER A 24 -6.80 -5.72 9.89
CA SER A 24 -5.92 -6.82 9.45
C SER A 24 -4.58 -6.36 8.88
N ARG A 25 -4.53 -5.16 8.25
CA ARG A 25 -3.27 -4.54 7.77
C ARG A 25 -2.39 -4.05 8.92
N ILE A 26 -3.01 -3.47 9.95
CA ILE A 26 -2.29 -3.00 11.14
C ILE A 26 -1.74 -4.19 11.90
N ASP A 27 -2.57 -5.21 12.12
CA ASP A 27 -2.23 -6.39 12.91
C ASP A 27 -1.07 -7.18 12.29
N ILE A 28 -1.01 -7.34 10.94
CA ILE A 28 0.12 -8.03 10.33
C ILE A 28 1.44 -7.26 10.52
N GLY A 29 1.39 -5.93 10.49
CA GLY A 29 2.54 -5.09 10.78
C GLY A 29 2.95 -5.18 12.24
N LYS A 30 1.96 -5.16 13.16
CA LYS A 30 2.20 -5.28 14.59
C LYS A 30 2.77 -6.65 14.96
N ASN A 31 2.23 -7.73 14.43
CA ASN A 31 2.75 -9.10 14.67
C ASN A 31 4.22 -9.22 14.22
N PHE A 32 4.57 -8.61 13.07
CA PHE A 32 5.97 -8.56 12.64
C PHE A 32 6.83 -7.76 13.61
N TRP A 33 6.36 -6.60 14.08
CA TRP A 33 7.06 -5.75 15.02
C TRP A 33 7.28 -6.46 16.37
N ASP A 34 6.25 -7.11 16.92
CA ASP A 34 6.32 -7.87 18.16
C ASP A 34 7.34 -9.03 18.06
N ALA A 35 7.35 -9.73 16.92
CA ALA A 35 8.28 -10.85 16.69
C ALA A 35 9.75 -10.40 16.61
N LYS A 36 10.01 -9.20 16.10
CA LYS A 36 11.37 -8.66 15.95
C LYS A 36 11.92 -8.07 17.24
N LYS A 37 11.07 -7.62 18.17
CA LYS A 37 11.45 -6.94 19.42
C LYS A 37 12.42 -5.76 19.22
N ASP A 38 12.45 -5.17 18.02
CA ASP A 38 13.35 -4.06 17.67
C ASP A 38 12.67 -2.74 18.03
N LYS A 39 13.12 -2.11 19.12
CA LYS A 39 12.61 -0.82 19.61
C LYS A 39 12.89 0.36 18.67
N HIS A 40 13.77 0.20 17.69
CA HIS A 40 14.11 1.26 16.73
C HIS A 40 13.17 1.29 15.50
N THR A 41 12.47 0.21 15.23
CA THR A 41 11.48 0.14 14.14
C THR A 41 10.26 1.01 14.48
N LYS A 42 9.93 1.96 13.59
CA LYS A 42 8.77 2.84 13.73
C LYS A 42 7.64 2.45 12.80
N PHE A 43 6.41 2.66 13.23
CA PHE A 43 5.24 2.63 12.37
C PHE A 43 5.10 3.94 11.60
N LEU A 44 4.81 3.86 10.30
CA LEU A 44 4.37 4.97 9.49
C LEU A 44 2.98 4.62 8.96
N LEU A 45 1.98 5.30 9.48
CA LEU A 45 0.57 5.09 9.15
C LEU A 45 0.18 6.10 8.08
N SER A 46 -0.15 5.62 6.89
CA SER A 46 -0.45 6.49 5.76
C SER A 46 -1.89 6.32 5.29
N GLY A 47 -2.63 7.41 5.35
CA GLY A 47 -4.02 7.50 4.95
C GLY A 47 -4.62 8.84 5.37
N GLY A 48 -5.15 9.56 4.39
CA GLY A 48 -5.77 10.86 4.58
C GLY A 48 -7.15 10.76 5.20
N GLN A 49 -7.92 11.84 5.07
CA GLN A 49 -9.29 11.95 5.54
C GLN A 49 -10.23 11.85 4.34
N GLY A 50 -11.13 10.89 4.37
CA GLY A 50 -12.22 10.78 3.41
C GLY A 50 -13.26 11.89 3.57
N LYS A 51 -14.11 12.09 2.57
CA LYS A 51 -15.10 13.18 2.56
C LYS A 51 -16.10 13.08 3.72
N ASP A 52 -16.43 11.87 4.12
CA ASP A 52 -17.42 11.58 5.17
C ASP A 52 -16.76 11.17 6.50
N GLU A 53 -15.44 11.35 6.63
CA GLU A 53 -14.68 10.99 7.81
C GLU A 53 -14.37 12.25 8.64
N ARG A 54 -14.45 12.17 9.97
CA ARG A 54 -14.12 13.26 10.90
C ARG A 54 -12.64 13.32 11.24
N ILE A 55 -11.95 12.18 11.09
CA ILE A 55 -10.52 12.05 11.35
C ILE A 55 -9.85 11.35 10.17
N SER A 56 -8.54 11.54 10.00
CA SER A 56 -7.79 10.81 8.98
C SER A 56 -7.65 9.33 9.34
N GLU A 57 -7.54 8.48 8.32
CA GLU A 57 -7.26 7.05 8.50
C GLU A 57 -6.00 6.83 9.34
N SER A 58 -4.94 7.61 9.11
CA SER A 58 -3.69 7.53 9.89
C SER A 58 -3.90 7.82 11.37
N GLN A 59 -4.78 8.77 11.72
CA GLN A 59 -5.11 9.05 13.12
C GLN A 59 -5.92 7.93 13.77
N ALA A 60 -6.88 7.34 13.04
CA ALA A 60 -7.64 6.20 13.52
C ALA A 60 -6.74 4.99 13.75
N MET A 61 -5.83 4.69 12.81
CA MET A 61 -4.83 3.63 12.95
C MET A 61 -3.89 3.86 14.13
N LYS A 62 -3.48 5.12 14.38
CA LYS A 62 -2.65 5.50 15.53
C LYS A 62 -3.35 5.18 16.84
N LYS A 63 -4.61 5.59 17.00
CA LYS A 63 -5.41 5.27 18.19
C LYS A 63 -5.49 3.77 18.42
N TYR A 64 -5.70 3.01 17.36
CA TYR A 64 -5.77 1.55 17.41
C TYR A 64 -4.45 0.92 17.91
N LEU A 65 -3.29 1.34 17.37
CA LEU A 65 -1.98 0.82 17.79
C LEU A 65 -1.62 1.21 19.22
N ILE A 66 -1.94 2.43 19.66
CA ILE A 66 -1.73 2.87 21.05
C ILE A 66 -2.55 2.00 22.00
N ALA A 67 -3.81 1.72 21.68
CA ALA A 67 -4.66 0.82 22.47
C ALA A 67 -4.10 -0.62 22.57
N GLN A 68 -3.26 -1.01 21.58
CA GLN A 68 -2.54 -2.31 21.61
C GLN A 68 -1.14 -2.21 22.24
N GLY A 69 -0.81 -1.12 22.94
CA GLY A 69 0.43 -0.97 23.71
C GLY A 69 1.64 -0.47 22.91
N VAL A 70 1.47 0.01 21.66
CA VAL A 70 2.56 0.66 20.91
C VAL A 70 2.73 2.09 21.42
N ASN A 71 3.98 2.45 21.77
CA ASN A 71 4.28 3.81 22.24
C ASN A 71 4.07 4.84 21.13
N GLU A 72 3.44 5.97 21.47
CA GLU A 72 3.15 7.06 20.54
C GLU A 72 4.39 7.59 19.79
N ASN A 73 5.54 7.64 20.45
CA ASN A 73 6.81 8.07 19.87
C ASN A 73 7.34 7.15 18.76
N GLN A 74 6.78 5.95 18.65
CA GLN A 74 7.12 4.98 17.60
C GLN A 74 6.16 5.04 16.40
N ILE A 75 5.22 6.02 16.39
CA ILE A 75 4.19 6.15 15.37
C ILE A 75 4.32 7.49 14.65
N ILE A 76 4.44 7.45 13.34
CA ILE A 76 4.40 8.59 12.44
C ILE A 76 3.11 8.53 11.64
N CYS A 77 2.36 9.63 11.53
CA CYS A 77 1.16 9.73 10.74
C CYS A 77 1.39 10.56 9.48
N GLU A 78 1.00 10.02 8.33
CA GLU A 78 0.84 10.72 7.07
C GLU A 78 -0.69 10.82 6.81
N ASN A 79 -1.23 12.04 6.78
CA ASN A 79 -2.68 12.32 6.81
C ASN A 79 -3.19 13.12 5.61
N LYS A 80 -2.39 13.27 4.55
CA LYS A 80 -2.74 14.10 3.38
C LYS A 80 -3.12 13.31 2.14
N SER A 81 -2.74 12.03 2.10
CA SER A 81 -2.92 11.17 0.94
C SER A 81 -4.37 10.80 0.69
N GLN A 82 -4.77 10.77 -0.58
CA GLN A 82 -6.10 10.35 -1.06
C GLN A 82 -6.05 9.16 -2.02
N SER A 83 -4.86 8.64 -2.28
CA SER A 83 -4.64 7.50 -3.17
C SER A 83 -3.46 6.67 -2.72
N THR A 84 -3.40 5.40 -3.17
CA THR A 84 -2.26 4.52 -2.87
C THR A 84 -0.92 5.09 -3.37
N TYR A 85 -0.94 5.81 -4.50
CA TYR A 85 0.25 6.49 -5.01
C TYR A 85 0.70 7.58 -4.05
N GLU A 86 -0.22 8.40 -3.59
CA GLU A 86 0.08 9.49 -2.62
C GLU A 86 0.49 8.93 -1.27
N ASN A 87 -0.15 7.85 -0.78
CA ASN A 87 0.26 7.17 0.44
C ASN A 87 1.76 6.88 0.41
N LEU A 88 2.24 6.21 -0.64
CA LEU A 88 3.64 5.86 -0.75
C LEU A 88 4.52 7.07 -1.08
N LYS A 89 4.05 8.00 -1.92
CA LYS A 89 4.79 9.22 -2.26
C LYS A 89 5.06 10.09 -1.03
N PHE A 90 4.04 10.34 -0.21
CA PHE A 90 4.17 11.18 0.98
C PHE A 90 4.90 10.44 2.10
N SER A 91 4.66 9.13 2.28
CA SER A 91 5.44 8.30 3.19
C SER A 91 6.94 8.36 2.90
N LYS A 92 7.32 8.38 1.61
CA LYS A 92 8.74 8.45 1.22
C LYS A 92 9.43 9.72 1.73
N ASN A 93 8.73 10.83 1.84
CA ASN A 93 9.26 12.09 2.34
C ASN A 93 9.46 12.11 3.86
N LEU A 94 8.82 11.17 4.59
CA LEU A 94 8.87 11.08 6.05
C LEU A 94 9.89 10.05 6.56
N ILE A 95 10.53 9.30 5.66
CA ILE A 95 11.52 8.27 6.00
C ILE A 95 12.93 8.66 5.56
N SER A 96 13.93 8.06 6.19
CA SER A 96 15.33 8.24 5.79
C SER A 96 15.58 7.66 4.40
N LYS A 97 16.43 8.31 3.60
CA LYS A 97 16.63 8.03 2.17
C LYS A 97 16.97 6.57 1.83
N ASN A 98 17.69 5.86 2.70
CA ASN A 98 18.08 4.46 2.51
C ASN A 98 17.46 3.51 3.54
N ALA A 99 16.34 3.90 4.14
CA ALA A 99 15.66 3.09 5.13
C ALA A 99 15.15 1.78 4.53
N ALA A 100 15.35 0.68 5.24
CA ALA A 100 14.68 -0.57 4.94
C ALA A 100 13.27 -0.53 5.52
N ILE A 101 12.27 -0.78 4.68
CA ILE A 101 10.87 -0.66 5.03
C ILE A 101 10.09 -1.94 4.76
N ILE A 102 8.98 -2.07 5.47
CA ILE A 102 7.93 -3.06 5.16
C ILE A 102 6.65 -2.32 4.83
N ILE A 103 6.01 -2.68 3.71
CA ILE A 103 4.71 -2.16 3.30
C ILE A 103 3.64 -3.19 3.69
N CYS A 104 2.71 -2.80 4.56
CA CYS A 104 1.59 -3.62 5.00
C CYS A 104 0.31 -3.23 4.28
N SER A 105 -0.35 -4.21 3.65
CA SER A 105 -1.64 -4.05 2.98
C SER A 105 -2.38 -5.39 2.93
N ASN A 106 -3.54 -5.46 2.26
CA ASN A 106 -4.20 -6.73 2.02
C ASN A 106 -3.57 -7.46 0.82
N ASN A 107 -3.63 -8.79 0.81
CA ASN A 107 -2.99 -9.63 -0.18
C ASN A 107 -3.36 -9.25 -1.63
N TYR A 108 -4.64 -8.96 -1.92
CA TYR A 108 -5.08 -8.54 -3.26
C TYR A 108 -4.51 -7.18 -3.69
N HIS A 109 -4.20 -6.30 -2.72
CA HIS A 109 -3.72 -4.93 -2.98
C HIS A 109 -2.20 -4.81 -3.01
N ILE A 110 -1.49 -5.79 -2.43
CA ILE A 110 -0.04 -5.72 -2.23
C ILE A 110 0.73 -5.58 -3.54
N LEU A 111 0.25 -6.22 -4.62
CA LEU A 111 0.90 -6.17 -5.93
C LEU A 111 0.95 -4.72 -6.46
N ARG A 112 -0.18 -3.99 -6.40
CA ARG A 112 -0.22 -2.58 -6.79
C ARG A 112 0.69 -1.71 -5.93
N ALA A 113 0.72 -1.94 -4.62
CA ALA A 113 1.60 -1.22 -3.71
C ALA A 113 3.08 -1.43 -4.06
N VAL A 114 3.47 -2.68 -4.38
CA VAL A 114 4.84 -3.03 -4.84
C VAL A 114 5.20 -2.33 -6.14
N PHE A 115 4.30 -2.30 -7.14
CA PHE A 115 4.54 -1.58 -8.40
C PHE A 115 4.74 -0.09 -8.17
N ILE A 116 3.91 0.53 -7.33
CA ILE A 116 4.04 1.96 -6.99
C ILE A 116 5.35 2.22 -6.24
N ALA A 117 5.73 1.38 -5.28
CA ALA A 117 6.98 1.52 -4.55
C ALA A 117 8.21 1.46 -5.48
N LYS A 118 8.21 0.53 -6.46
CA LYS A 118 9.24 0.47 -7.50
C LYS A 118 9.26 1.73 -8.36
N LYS A 119 8.11 2.20 -8.83
CA LYS A 119 7.97 3.44 -9.62
C LYS A 119 8.47 4.67 -8.86
N LEU A 120 8.23 4.72 -7.56
CA LEU A 120 8.73 5.76 -6.66
C LEU A 120 10.19 5.56 -6.25
N LYS A 121 10.88 4.52 -6.73
CA LYS A 121 12.29 4.21 -6.45
C LYS A 121 12.58 4.10 -4.95
N TYR A 122 11.80 3.30 -4.24
CA TYR A 122 12.16 2.85 -2.90
C TYR A 122 13.34 1.88 -2.99
N SER A 123 14.40 2.12 -2.21
CA SER A 123 15.67 1.37 -2.32
C SER A 123 15.58 -0.04 -1.72
N HIS A 124 15.06 -0.14 -0.51
CA HIS A 124 15.01 -1.39 0.25
C HIS A 124 13.62 -1.57 0.86
N PHE A 125 12.78 -2.34 0.20
CA PHE A 125 11.43 -2.59 0.71
C PHE A 125 11.00 -4.04 0.58
N TYR A 126 10.21 -4.46 1.55
CA TYR A 126 9.50 -5.74 1.61
C TYR A 126 8.01 -5.46 1.70
N SER A 127 7.20 -6.47 1.50
CA SER A 127 5.76 -6.33 1.59
C SER A 127 5.14 -7.46 2.42
N LEU A 128 4.13 -7.12 3.23
CA LEU A 128 3.32 -8.07 3.98
C LEU A 128 1.86 -7.90 3.58
N GLY A 129 1.26 -8.98 3.08
CA GLY A 129 -0.14 -9.04 2.71
C GLY A 129 -0.99 -9.73 3.78
N SER A 130 -1.95 -9.02 4.38
CA SER A 130 -2.93 -9.66 5.26
C SER A 130 -3.94 -10.48 4.48
N LYS A 131 -4.38 -11.61 5.03
CA LYS A 131 -5.39 -12.47 4.40
C LYS A 131 -6.74 -11.76 4.31
N THR A 132 -7.37 -11.86 3.16
CA THR A 132 -8.73 -11.35 2.90
C THR A 132 -9.68 -12.52 2.71
N LYS A 133 -10.91 -12.41 3.18
CA LYS A 133 -11.93 -13.46 3.01
C LYS A 133 -12.20 -13.70 1.52
N ASN A 134 -12.34 -14.96 1.12
CA ASN A 134 -12.39 -15.39 -0.30
C ASN A 134 -13.48 -14.70 -1.12
N TYR A 135 -14.65 -14.42 -0.54
CA TYR A 135 -15.77 -13.80 -1.26
C TYR A 135 -15.50 -12.34 -1.68
N PHE A 136 -14.60 -11.62 -0.98
CA PHE A 136 -14.15 -10.30 -1.40
C PHE A 136 -12.99 -10.34 -2.40
N PHE A 137 -12.26 -11.46 -2.46
CA PHE A 137 -11.02 -11.56 -3.19
C PHE A 137 -11.22 -11.36 -4.69
N THR A 138 -12.21 -12.00 -5.31
CA THR A 138 -12.40 -11.98 -6.77
C THR A 138 -12.69 -10.56 -7.28
N ASN A 139 -13.67 -9.88 -6.69
CA ASN A 139 -14.03 -8.51 -7.10
C ASN A 139 -12.89 -7.51 -6.80
N ALA A 140 -12.22 -7.67 -5.65
CA ALA A 140 -11.08 -6.85 -5.30
C ALA A 140 -9.90 -7.08 -6.26
N PHE A 141 -9.62 -8.33 -6.63
CA PHE A 141 -8.55 -8.68 -7.55
C PHE A 141 -8.77 -8.09 -8.95
N ILE A 142 -10.00 -8.20 -9.50
CA ILE A 142 -10.34 -7.59 -10.80
C ILE A 142 -10.14 -6.08 -10.76
N ARG A 143 -10.61 -5.42 -9.71
CA ARG A 143 -10.42 -3.97 -9.53
C ARG A 143 -8.93 -3.60 -9.48
N GLU A 144 -8.10 -4.36 -8.78
CA GLU A 144 -6.66 -4.14 -8.70
C GLU A 144 -5.96 -4.36 -10.05
N LEU A 145 -6.36 -5.40 -10.80
CA LEU A 145 -5.85 -5.65 -12.14
C LEU A 145 -6.15 -4.47 -13.08
N VAL A 146 -7.39 -3.99 -13.09
CA VAL A 146 -7.77 -2.79 -13.87
C VAL A 146 -6.97 -1.56 -13.44
N ALA A 147 -6.73 -1.37 -12.13
CA ALA A 147 -5.95 -0.26 -11.63
C ALA A 147 -4.47 -0.32 -12.08
N ILE A 148 -3.88 -1.51 -12.09
CA ILE A 148 -2.51 -1.73 -12.59
C ILE A 148 -2.42 -1.46 -14.09
N LEU A 149 -3.37 -1.97 -14.88
CA LEU A 149 -3.43 -1.71 -16.32
C LEU A 149 -3.57 -0.21 -16.65
N LYS A 150 -4.32 0.54 -15.84
CA LYS A 150 -4.46 2.00 -16.00
C LYS A 150 -3.18 2.77 -15.64
N MET A 151 -2.31 2.24 -14.80
CA MET A 151 -1.08 2.94 -14.40
C MET A 151 -0.10 3.15 -15.57
N ASP A 152 -0.06 2.22 -16.53
CA ASP A 152 0.85 2.26 -17.66
C ASP A 152 0.10 2.00 -18.99
N TRP A 153 -1.15 2.51 -19.10
CA TRP A 153 -2.05 2.27 -20.25
C TRP A 153 -1.43 2.66 -21.60
N ILE A 154 -0.59 3.71 -21.64
CA ILE A 154 0.12 4.15 -22.84
C ILE A 154 1.09 3.04 -23.30
N PHE A 155 1.81 2.40 -22.39
CA PHE A 155 2.71 1.28 -22.70
C PHE A 155 1.93 0.09 -23.29
N HIS A 156 0.81 -0.26 -22.69
CA HIS A 156 -0.06 -1.34 -23.20
C HIS A 156 -0.65 -0.98 -24.60
N LEU A 157 -1.04 0.28 -24.80
CA LEU A 157 -1.51 0.75 -26.10
C LEU A 157 -0.42 0.64 -27.17
N CYS A 158 0.82 1.04 -26.85
CA CYS A 158 1.96 0.89 -27.76
C CYS A 158 2.21 -0.57 -28.16
N ILE A 159 2.13 -1.50 -27.20
CA ILE A 159 2.29 -2.94 -27.47
C ILE A 159 1.19 -3.41 -28.43
N VAL A 160 -0.08 -3.06 -28.20
CA VAL A 160 -1.19 -3.44 -29.07
C VAL A 160 -0.99 -2.89 -30.49
N ILE A 161 -0.58 -1.63 -30.64
CA ILE A 161 -0.28 -1.03 -31.94
C ILE A 161 0.84 -1.79 -32.66
N LEU A 162 1.92 -2.13 -31.95
CA LEU A 162 3.04 -2.91 -32.53
C LEU A 162 2.60 -4.31 -32.97
N LEU A 163 1.74 -4.98 -32.20
CA LEU A 163 1.21 -6.30 -32.55
C LEU A 163 0.30 -6.23 -33.80
N ILE A 164 -0.55 -5.20 -33.89
CA ILE A 164 -1.40 -4.95 -35.08
C ILE A 164 -0.52 -4.70 -36.31
N PHE A 165 0.52 -3.85 -36.17
CA PHE A 165 1.45 -3.56 -37.26
C PHE A 165 2.20 -4.81 -37.71
N TRP A 166 2.64 -5.64 -36.77
CA TRP A 166 3.29 -6.93 -37.08
C TRP A 166 2.36 -7.90 -37.78
N MET A 167 1.10 -8.00 -37.34
CA MET A 167 0.07 -8.83 -37.96
C MET A 167 -0.22 -8.38 -39.40
N ILE A 168 -0.40 -7.08 -39.65
CA ILE A 168 -0.62 -6.52 -40.99
C ILE A 168 0.60 -6.81 -41.90
N PHE A 169 1.81 -6.61 -41.38
CA PHE A 169 3.04 -6.89 -42.13
C PHE A 169 3.18 -8.34 -42.53
N THR A 170 2.78 -9.30 -41.65
CA THR A 170 2.79 -10.73 -41.97
C THR A 170 1.74 -11.10 -43.04
N LEU A 171 0.55 -10.44 -43.01
CA LEU A 171 -0.51 -10.66 -43.99
C LEU A 171 -0.16 -10.13 -45.40
N ILE A 172 0.62 -9.04 -45.49
CA ILE A 172 1.05 -8.46 -46.77
C ILE A 172 2.18 -9.30 -47.42
N LYS A 173 2.93 -10.10 -46.61
CA LYS A 173 3.99 -10.96 -47.11
C LYS A 173 3.52 -12.37 -47.56
N LEU A 174 2.27 -12.72 -47.29
CA LEU A 174 1.59 -13.93 -47.79
C LEU A 174 0.91 -13.66 -49.11
#